data_e0d53c14b934d6cb32428c65aa6f797e
#
_entry.id   e0d53c14b934d6cb32428c65aa6f797e
#
_cell.length_a   1.000
_cell.length_b   1.000
_cell.length_c   1.000
_cell.angle_alpha   90.00
_cell.angle_beta   90.00
_cell.angle_gamma   90.00
#
_symmetry.space_group_name_H-M   'P 1'
#
loop_
_entity.id
_entity.type
_entity.pdbx_description
1 polymer ?
#
loop_
_entity_poly.entity_id
_entity_poly.type
_entity_poly.pdbx_seq_one_letter_code
_entity_poly.pdbx_strand_id
1 'polypeptide(L)'
;WQEMEIADKLRSLPHSPGVYRFKDAQGTIIYVGKAKDLKNRVSQYFHTSGTKSRKTAVMVSKIVEIEHTVVNSEEDAFLLENNLIKQYQPKYNILLKDGKTYPWICVKNEPFPRVVVTRQYKRDGSRYFGPYSSSSHAHNLLELINSLYRLRTCKHPLLPAAIQQGKYKECLDYHLSKCDAPCQGKIGEQEYLEQIASVIEILKGNSSRLIKEF
;
A
#
# COMPACT_ATOMS: atom_id res chain seq x y z
N TRP A 1 -18.13 31.93 7.36
CA TRP A 1 -18.77 30.77 8.03
C TRP A 1 -17.89 29.53 8.03
N GLN A 2 -17.33 29.10 6.91
CA GLN A 2 -16.49 27.90 6.80
C GLN A 2 -15.17 27.99 7.59
N GLU A 3 -14.51 29.15 7.60
CA GLU A 3 -13.28 29.34 8.38
C GLU A 3 -13.53 29.27 9.89
N MET A 4 -14.70 29.71 10.34
CA MET A 4 -15.10 29.64 11.75
C MET A 4 -15.36 28.20 12.18
N GLU A 5 -15.99 27.38 11.33
CA GLU A 5 -16.25 25.97 11.60
C GLU A 5 -14.95 25.13 11.69
N ILE A 6 -13.96 25.39 10.82
CA ILE A 6 -12.66 24.73 10.86
C ILE A 6 -11.89 25.13 12.13
N ALA A 7 -11.89 26.42 12.50
CA ALA A 7 -11.23 26.89 13.72
C ALA A 7 -11.78 26.24 14.98
N ASP A 8 -13.11 26.10 15.07
CA ASP A 8 -13.77 25.44 16.19
C ASP A 8 -13.47 23.94 16.22
N LYS A 9 -13.43 23.31 15.06
CA LYS A 9 -13.02 21.90 14.96
C LYS A 9 -11.58 21.67 15.40
N LEU A 10 -10.64 22.54 15.01
CA LEU A 10 -9.25 22.47 15.45
C LEU A 10 -9.12 22.62 16.97
N ARG A 11 -9.90 23.50 17.59
CA ARG A 11 -9.91 23.67 19.06
C ARG A 11 -10.39 22.42 19.78
N SER A 12 -11.38 21.71 19.21
CA SER A 12 -12.01 20.52 19.78
C SER A 12 -11.19 19.24 19.60
N LEU A 13 -10.13 19.25 18.78
CA LEU A 13 -9.29 18.08 18.59
C LEU A 13 -8.54 17.70 19.86
N PRO A 14 -8.50 16.40 20.23
CA PRO A 14 -7.79 15.94 21.41
C PRO A 14 -6.27 15.86 21.20
N HIS A 15 -5.52 15.97 22.28
CA HIS A 15 -4.09 15.64 22.35
C HIS A 15 -3.94 14.13 22.56
N SER A 16 -4.28 13.36 21.55
CA SER A 16 -4.26 11.89 21.59
C SER A 16 -3.80 11.31 20.25
N PRO A 17 -3.26 10.09 20.24
CA PRO A 17 -2.96 9.42 18.99
C PRO A 17 -4.25 9.08 18.24
N GLY A 18 -4.20 9.13 16.93
CA GLY A 18 -5.34 8.83 16.10
C GLY A 18 -5.12 9.04 14.61
N VAL A 19 -6.22 8.96 13.90
CA VAL A 19 -6.29 9.15 12.45
C VAL A 19 -7.25 10.29 12.14
N TYR A 20 -6.86 11.18 11.24
CA TYR A 20 -7.68 12.28 10.75
C TYR A 20 -7.99 12.12 9.27
N ARG A 21 -9.13 12.66 8.86
CA ARG A 21 -9.64 12.65 7.48
C ARG A 21 -10.03 14.06 7.11
N PHE A 22 -9.56 14.50 5.96
CA PHE A 22 -9.97 15.78 5.38
C PHE A 22 -11.00 15.53 4.29
N LYS A 23 -12.11 16.27 4.34
CA LYS A 23 -13.17 16.23 3.34
C LYS A 23 -13.29 17.56 2.60
N ASP A 24 -13.65 17.46 1.34
CA ASP A 24 -13.97 18.61 0.49
C ASP A 24 -15.45 19.00 0.59
N ALA A 25 -15.83 20.04 -0.16
CA ALA A 25 -17.20 20.55 -0.20
C ALA A 25 -18.25 19.54 -0.69
N GLN A 26 -17.85 18.48 -1.38
CA GLN A 26 -18.69 17.39 -1.83
C GLN A 26 -18.79 16.24 -0.81
N GLY A 27 -18.16 16.37 0.36
CA GLY A 27 -18.11 15.33 1.38
C GLY A 27 -17.16 14.18 1.04
N THR A 28 -16.32 14.33 0.02
CA THR A 28 -15.35 13.33 -0.39
C THR A 28 -14.12 13.39 0.51
N ILE A 29 -13.65 12.24 1.00
CA ILE A 29 -12.39 12.15 1.74
C ILE A 29 -11.24 12.35 0.74
N ILE A 30 -10.52 13.47 0.89
CA ILE A 30 -9.42 13.86 0.01
C ILE A 30 -8.04 13.52 0.58
N TYR A 31 -7.94 13.32 1.89
CA TYR A 31 -6.71 12.95 2.57
C TYR A 31 -6.99 12.23 3.88
N VAL A 32 -6.15 11.24 4.20
CA VAL A 32 -6.14 10.52 5.48
C VAL A 32 -4.72 10.56 6.04
N GLY A 33 -4.57 10.86 7.32
CA GLY A 33 -3.28 10.88 7.98
C GLY A 33 -3.36 10.37 9.41
N LYS A 34 -2.23 9.89 9.93
CA LYS A 34 -2.08 9.50 11.33
C LYS A 34 -1.31 10.54 12.12
N ALA A 35 -1.53 10.56 13.42
CA ALA A 35 -0.86 11.45 14.35
C ALA A 35 -0.61 10.79 15.69
N LYS A 36 0.51 11.12 16.34
CA LYS A 36 0.74 10.85 17.76
C LYS A 36 -0.09 11.78 18.64
N ASP A 37 -0.30 12.99 18.17
CA ASP A 37 -1.10 14.05 18.76
C ASP A 37 -1.93 14.70 17.65
N LEU A 38 -3.21 14.38 17.62
CA LEU A 38 -4.15 14.84 16.58
C LEU A 38 -4.21 16.36 16.51
N LYS A 39 -4.33 17.04 17.65
CA LYS A 39 -4.44 18.49 17.70
C LYS A 39 -3.22 19.17 17.11
N ASN A 40 -2.03 18.80 17.56
CA ASN A 40 -0.79 19.38 17.07
C ASN A 40 -0.58 19.10 15.58
N ARG A 41 -0.79 17.87 15.15
CA ARG A 41 -0.56 17.47 13.76
C ARG A 41 -1.51 18.14 12.79
N VAL A 42 -2.79 18.14 13.09
CA VAL A 42 -3.82 18.73 12.21
C VAL A 42 -3.69 20.24 12.17
N SER A 43 -3.44 20.88 13.31
CA SER A 43 -3.25 22.34 13.37
C SER A 43 -2.08 22.84 12.52
N GLN A 44 -1.03 22.05 12.35
CA GLN A 44 0.12 22.40 11.50
C GLN A 44 -0.26 22.64 10.03
N TYR A 45 -1.30 21.99 9.52
CA TYR A 45 -1.78 22.23 8.15
C TYR A 45 -2.37 23.62 7.96
N PHE A 46 -2.89 24.24 9.01
CA PHE A 46 -3.61 25.53 8.98
C PHE A 46 -2.77 26.69 9.48
N HIS A 47 -1.56 26.45 10.00
CA HIS A 47 -0.64 27.53 10.36
C HIS A 47 0.01 28.11 9.10
N THR A 48 0.07 29.44 9.05
CA THR A 48 0.60 30.21 7.90
C THR A 48 2.14 30.29 7.85
N SER A 49 2.82 29.98 8.94
CA SER A 49 4.27 30.08 9.07
C SER A 49 4.98 28.78 8.75
N GLY A 50 5.13 28.46 7.50
CA GLY A 50 5.94 27.32 7.05
C GLY A 50 5.92 27.17 5.54
N THR A 51 7.05 26.77 4.96
CA THR A 51 7.17 26.42 3.55
C THR A 51 6.37 25.16 3.23
N LYS A 52 5.05 25.30 3.09
CA LYS A 52 4.21 24.22 2.59
C LYS A 52 4.50 24.02 1.10
N SER A 53 4.59 22.77 0.67
CA SER A 53 4.62 22.50 -0.76
C SER A 53 3.36 23.07 -1.43
N ARG A 54 3.48 23.51 -2.69
CA ARG A 54 2.33 24.02 -3.46
C ARG A 54 1.16 23.02 -3.45
N LYS A 55 1.45 21.75 -3.52
CA LYS A 55 0.45 20.66 -3.48
C LYS A 55 -0.28 20.61 -2.14
N THR A 56 0.44 20.74 -1.04
CA THR A 56 -0.16 20.77 0.31
C THR A 56 -1.04 22.02 0.48
N ALA A 57 -0.61 23.18 0.01
CA ALA A 57 -1.40 24.40 0.06
C ALA A 57 -2.71 24.27 -0.73
N VAL A 58 -2.68 23.66 -1.91
CA VAL A 58 -3.89 23.38 -2.71
C VAL A 58 -4.82 22.42 -1.99
N MET A 59 -4.30 21.37 -1.36
CA MET A 59 -5.11 20.46 -0.55
C MET A 59 -5.81 21.20 0.59
N VAL A 60 -5.06 21.96 1.38
CA VAL A 60 -5.58 22.70 2.54
C VAL A 60 -6.71 23.66 2.13
N SER A 61 -6.57 24.33 0.98
CA SER A 61 -7.61 25.23 0.46
C SER A 61 -8.94 24.54 0.13
N LYS A 62 -8.94 23.22 -0.04
CA LYS A 62 -10.14 22.42 -0.36
C LYS A 62 -10.79 21.77 0.85
N ILE A 63 -10.16 21.84 2.01
CA ILE A 63 -10.70 21.23 3.25
C ILE A 63 -11.88 22.05 3.75
N VAL A 64 -13.01 21.39 3.87
CA VAL A 64 -14.24 21.96 4.44
C VAL A 64 -14.57 21.32 5.78
N GLU A 65 -14.27 20.03 5.93
CA GLU A 65 -14.58 19.26 7.13
C GLU A 65 -13.37 18.42 7.56
N ILE A 66 -13.19 18.30 8.88
CA ILE A 66 -12.17 17.49 9.51
C ILE A 66 -12.85 16.45 10.39
N GLU A 67 -12.63 15.19 10.09
CA GLU A 67 -13.04 14.07 10.96
C GLU A 67 -11.81 13.45 11.61
N HIS A 68 -11.97 12.86 12.79
CA HIS A 68 -10.90 12.14 13.46
C HIS A 68 -11.43 10.92 14.21
N THR A 69 -10.53 9.98 14.43
CA THR A 69 -10.76 8.80 15.29
C THR A 69 -9.58 8.68 16.24
N VAL A 70 -9.85 8.70 17.55
CA VAL A 70 -8.85 8.44 18.58
C VAL A 70 -8.59 6.94 18.68
N VAL A 71 -7.34 6.55 18.81
CA VAL A 71 -6.91 5.16 19.00
C VAL A 71 -5.99 5.03 20.22
N ASN A 72 -5.77 3.81 20.69
CA ASN A 72 -5.01 3.56 21.91
C ASN A 72 -3.49 3.57 21.73
N SER A 73 -3.01 3.37 20.51
CA SER A 73 -1.58 3.28 20.20
C SER A 73 -1.24 3.83 18.81
N GLU A 74 0.05 4.10 18.57
CA GLU A 74 0.53 4.47 17.23
C GLU A 74 0.37 3.34 16.22
N GLU A 75 0.46 2.09 16.66
CA GLU A 75 0.24 0.90 15.82
C GLU A 75 -1.19 0.83 15.34
N ASP A 76 -2.15 1.07 16.24
CA ASP A 76 -3.57 1.14 15.88
C ASP A 76 -3.85 2.29 14.92
N ALA A 77 -3.22 3.44 15.11
CA ALA A 77 -3.31 4.57 14.19
C ALA A 77 -2.76 4.21 12.79
N PHE A 78 -1.65 3.51 12.75
CA PHE A 78 -1.05 3.03 11.51
C PHE A 78 -1.99 2.07 10.77
N LEU A 79 -2.54 1.07 11.44
CA LEU A 79 -3.45 0.10 10.84
C LEU A 79 -4.74 0.76 10.34
N LEU A 80 -5.30 1.67 11.11
CA LEU A 80 -6.52 2.38 10.74
C LEU A 80 -6.29 3.33 9.54
N GLU A 81 -5.20 4.10 9.54
CA GLU A 81 -4.82 4.96 8.40
C GLU A 81 -4.72 4.14 7.12
N ASN A 82 -4.04 3.01 7.18
CA ASN A 82 -3.83 2.16 6.02
C ASN A 82 -5.12 1.55 5.49
N ASN A 83 -6.00 1.10 6.37
CA ASN A 83 -7.31 0.59 5.99
C ASN A 83 -8.16 1.67 5.31
N LEU A 84 -8.15 2.88 5.84
CA LEU A 84 -8.89 4.00 5.27
C LEU A 84 -8.32 4.45 3.92
N ILE A 85 -7.00 4.50 3.78
CA ILE A 85 -6.35 4.81 2.50
C ILE A 85 -6.70 3.75 1.46
N LYS A 86 -6.68 2.48 1.83
CA LYS A 86 -7.05 1.37 0.94
C LYS A 86 -8.52 1.46 0.51
N GLN A 87 -9.40 1.76 1.45
CA GLN A 87 -10.85 1.84 1.21
C GLN A 87 -11.23 3.02 0.35
N TYR A 88 -10.74 4.21 0.67
CA TYR A 88 -11.17 5.46 0.06
C TYR A 88 -10.28 5.96 -1.09
N GLN A 89 -9.04 5.48 -1.18
CA GLN A 89 -8.06 5.93 -2.17
C GLN A 89 -8.01 7.47 -2.30
N PRO A 90 -7.73 8.20 -1.19
CA PRO A 90 -7.86 9.64 -1.20
C PRO A 90 -6.89 10.29 -2.18
N LYS A 91 -7.37 11.26 -2.93
CA LYS A 91 -6.62 11.90 -4.01
C LYS A 91 -5.26 12.43 -3.56
N TYR A 92 -5.19 13.07 -2.39
CA TYR A 92 -3.95 13.69 -1.91
C TYR A 92 -3.01 12.72 -1.22
N ASN A 93 -3.46 11.57 -0.74
CA ASN A 93 -2.57 10.47 -0.34
C ASN A 93 -1.79 9.94 -1.53
N ILE A 94 -2.37 10.01 -2.72
CA ILE A 94 -1.71 9.61 -3.98
C ILE A 94 -0.81 10.73 -4.50
N LEU A 95 -1.27 11.98 -4.48
CA LEU A 95 -0.55 13.14 -5.06
C LEU A 95 0.56 13.68 -4.14
N LEU A 96 0.37 13.64 -2.81
CA LEU A 96 1.32 14.08 -1.80
C LEU A 96 2.21 12.93 -1.35
N LYS A 97 2.67 12.09 -2.26
CA LYS A 97 3.64 11.03 -1.93
C LYS A 97 4.89 11.66 -1.30
N ASP A 98 4.83 11.88 0.00
CA ASP A 98 6.03 12.02 0.79
C ASP A 98 6.79 10.71 0.71
N GLY A 99 8.13 10.71 0.62
CA GLY A 99 8.96 9.51 0.50
C GLY A 99 8.85 8.51 1.68
N LYS A 100 7.77 8.57 2.43
CA LYS A 100 7.40 7.74 3.58
C LYS A 100 6.19 6.83 3.31
N THR A 101 5.91 6.50 2.05
CA THR A 101 4.89 5.50 1.74
C THR A 101 5.35 4.13 2.24
N TYR A 102 4.49 3.47 2.99
CA TYR A 102 4.74 2.11 3.47
C TYR A 102 4.76 1.10 2.32
N PRO A 103 5.56 0.05 2.40
CA PRO A 103 5.63 -0.98 1.36
C PRO A 103 4.42 -1.92 1.41
N TRP A 104 4.04 -2.39 0.23
CA TRP A 104 3.02 -3.40 0.00
C TRP A 104 3.66 -4.64 -0.63
N ILE A 105 3.07 -5.80 -0.42
CA ILE A 105 3.32 -6.96 -1.28
C ILE A 105 2.21 -6.99 -2.32
N CYS A 106 2.60 -6.98 -3.59
CA CYS A 106 1.71 -6.92 -4.74
C CYS A 106 1.80 -8.20 -5.55
N VAL A 107 0.66 -8.85 -5.75
CA VAL A 107 0.50 -9.92 -6.75
C VAL A 107 0.04 -9.25 -8.04
N LYS A 108 0.91 -9.21 -9.04
CA LYS A 108 0.70 -8.50 -10.31
C LYS A 108 -0.42 -9.12 -11.13
N ASN A 109 -1.25 -8.28 -11.74
CA ASN A 109 -2.23 -8.71 -12.73
C ASN A 109 -1.57 -8.87 -14.10
N GLU A 110 -0.96 -10.01 -14.32
CA GLU A 110 -0.26 -10.36 -15.56
C GLU A 110 -0.26 -11.87 -15.74
N PRO A 111 -0.01 -12.40 -16.97
CA PRO A 111 0.22 -13.82 -17.17
C PRO A 111 1.40 -14.32 -16.33
N PHE A 112 1.21 -15.40 -15.60
CA PHE A 112 2.15 -15.87 -14.59
C PHE A 112 2.53 -14.78 -13.60
N PRO A 113 1.61 -14.39 -12.70
CA PRO A 113 1.77 -13.22 -11.82
C PRO A 113 3.07 -13.24 -11.03
N ARG A 114 3.76 -12.10 -11.01
CA ARG A 114 4.89 -11.88 -10.09
C ARG A 114 4.38 -11.39 -8.76
N VAL A 115 5.07 -11.76 -7.70
CA VAL A 115 4.87 -11.25 -6.35
C VAL A 115 6.04 -10.33 -6.02
N VAL A 116 5.77 -9.05 -5.79
CA VAL A 116 6.79 -8.02 -5.62
C VAL A 116 6.48 -7.11 -4.43
N VAL A 117 7.52 -6.53 -3.83
CA VAL A 117 7.38 -5.44 -2.87
C VAL A 117 7.33 -4.12 -3.63
N THR A 118 6.33 -3.29 -3.34
CA THR A 118 6.17 -1.98 -3.97
C THR A 118 5.68 -0.95 -2.96
N ARG A 119 6.03 0.31 -3.18
CA ARG A 119 5.48 1.45 -2.44
C ARG A 119 4.42 2.19 -3.23
N GLN A 120 4.16 1.76 -4.46
CA GLN A 120 3.16 2.38 -5.34
C GLN A 120 1.93 1.51 -5.44
N TYR A 121 0.78 2.08 -5.11
CA TYR A 121 -0.51 1.48 -5.39
C TYR A 121 -0.99 1.90 -6.77
N LYS A 122 -1.39 0.93 -7.60
CA LYS A 122 -1.96 1.16 -8.92
C LYS A 122 -3.28 0.41 -9.06
N ARG A 123 -4.27 1.02 -9.66
CA ARG A 123 -5.55 0.37 -10.01
C ARG A 123 -5.43 -0.31 -11.37
N ASP A 124 -4.69 -1.40 -11.44
CA ASP A 124 -4.45 -2.17 -12.66
C ASP A 124 -4.97 -3.62 -12.55
N GLY A 125 -5.80 -3.89 -11.54
CA GLY A 125 -6.29 -5.24 -11.24
C GLY A 125 -5.32 -6.09 -10.41
N SER A 126 -4.13 -5.58 -10.09
CA SER A 126 -3.20 -6.24 -9.18
C SER A 126 -3.75 -6.27 -7.76
N ARG A 127 -3.38 -7.30 -7.01
CA ARG A 127 -3.79 -7.45 -5.61
C ARG A 127 -2.70 -6.97 -4.68
N TYR A 128 -3.06 -6.12 -3.72
CA TYR A 128 -2.15 -5.54 -2.74
C TYR A 128 -2.44 -6.05 -1.34
N PHE A 129 -1.38 -6.44 -0.64
CA PHE A 129 -1.42 -6.93 0.74
C PHE A 129 -0.52 -6.08 1.61
N GLY A 130 -0.96 -5.80 2.80
CA GLY A 130 -0.29 -4.88 3.71
C GLY A 130 -1.15 -3.65 3.95
N PRO A 131 -0.57 -2.46 4.10
CA PRO A 131 0.87 -2.18 4.04
C PRO A 131 1.63 -2.71 5.25
N TYR A 132 2.94 -2.88 5.08
CA TYR A 132 3.84 -3.36 6.12
C TYR A 132 4.53 -2.17 6.82
N SER A 133 4.79 -2.30 8.11
CA SER A 133 5.40 -1.24 8.93
C SER A 133 6.83 -0.89 8.49
N SER A 134 7.54 -1.83 7.88
CA SER A 134 8.88 -1.61 7.35
C SER A 134 9.12 -2.37 6.05
N SER A 135 10.07 -1.88 5.26
CA SER A 135 10.53 -2.58 4.06
C SER A 135 11.16 -3.94 4.39
N SER A 136 11.87 -4.02 5.50
CA SER A 136 12.51 -5.27 5.93
C SER A 136 11.48 -6.37 6.16
N HIS A 137 10.38 -6.07 6.84
CA HIS A 137 9.30 -7.05 7.07
C HIS A 137 8.69 -7.52 5.75
N ALA A 138 8.41 -6.60 4.82
CA ALA A 138 7.86 -6.98 3.53
C ALA A 138 8.82 -7.85 2.71
N HIS A 139 10.11 -7.51 2.70
CA HIS A 139 11.13 -8.30 1.99
C HIS A 139 11.36 -9.67 2.64
N ASN A 140 11.42 -9.75 3.97
CA ASN A 140 11.59 -11.04 4.67
C ASN A 140 10.41 -11.98 4.38
N LEU A 141 9.19 -11.46 4.37
CA LEU A 141 8.01 -12.25 4.00
C LEU A 141 8.06 -12.70 2.54
N LEU A 142 8.49 -11.83 1.62
CA LEU A 142 8.68 -12.19 0.22
C LEU A 142 9.77 -13.26 0.04
N GLU A 143 10.88 -13.16 0.76
CA GLU A 143 11.93 -14.18 0.77
C GLU A 143 11.41 -15.53 1.28
N LEU A 144 10.60 -15.54 2.34
CA LEU A 144 9.94 -16.76 2.82
C LEU A 144 9.03 -17.36 1.74
N ILE A 145 8.21 -16.55 1.09
CA ILE A 145 7.35 -17.00 -0.01
C ILE A 145 8.20 -17.58 -1.15
N ASN A 146 9.29 -16.93 -1.53
CA ASN A 146 10.18 -17.40 -2.58
C ASN A 146 10.94 -18.68 -2.19
N SER A 147 11.13 -18.94 -0.91
CA SER A 147 11.71 -20.20 -0.43
C SER A 147 10.72 -21.38 -0.53
N LEU A 148 9.43 -21.12 -0.46
CA LEU A 148 8.37 -22.12 -0.54
C LEU A 148 7.86 -22.37 -1.95
N TYR A 149 7.88 -21.34 -2.81
CA TYR A 149 7.36 -21.36 -4.16
C TYR A 149 8.38 -20.83 -5.16
N ARG A 150 8.50 -21.50 -6.30
CA ARG A 150 9.45 -21.15 -7.36
C ARG A 150 8.83 -20.17 -8.36
N LEU A 151 8.47 -18.98 -7.88
CA LEU A 151 7.84 -17.96 -8.68
C LEU A 151 8.85 -17.21 -9.55
N ARG A 152 8.42 -16.80 -10.73
CA ARG A 152 9.26 -15.99 -11.60
C ARG A 152 9.50 -14.59 -11.03
N THR A 153 10.66 -14.05 -11.31
CA THR A 153 11.04 -12.65 -10.99
C THR A 153 11.24 -11.78 -12.23
N CYS A 154 11.40 -12.42 -13.40
CA CYS A 154 11.66 -11.73 -14.67
C CYS A 154 10.45 -10.87 -15.11
N LYS A 155 10.75 -9.81 -15.86
CA LYS A 155 9.75 -8.85 -16.37
C LYS A 155 9.24 -9.17 -17.78
N HIS A 156 9.58 -10.34 -18.32
CA HIS A 156 9.11 -10.72 -19.65
C HIS A 156 7.59 -10.81 -19.71
N PRO A 157 6.95 -10.28 -20.74
CA PRO A 157 5.52 -10.52 -20.98
C PRO A 157 5.35 -11.97 -21.45
N LEU A 158 4.94 -12.84 -20.53
CA LEU A 158 4.79 -14.28 -20.79
C LEU A 158 3.45 -14.58 -21.47
N LEU A 159 3.27 -14.05 -22.67
CA LEU A 159 2.10 -14.34 -23.50
C LEU A 159 2.20 -15.77 -24.07
N PRO A 160 1.07 -16.49 -24.21
CA PRO A 160 1.06 -17.86 -24.72
C PRO A 160 1.79 -18.02 -26.06
N ALA A 161 1.59 -17.11 -27.00
CA ALA A 161 2.26 -17.12 -28.30
C ALA A 161 3.79 -17.01 -28.19
N ALA A 162 4.29 -16.15 -27.32
CA ALA A 162 5.72 -15.98 -27.11
C ALA A 162 6.38 -17.21 -26.49
N ILE A 163 5.68 -17.89 -25.58
CA ILE A 163 6.12 -19.14 -24.98
C ILE A 163 6.15 -20.26 -26.02
N GLN A 164 5.09 -20.41 -26.81
CA GLN A 164 5.01 -21.41 -27.87
C GLN A 164 6.07 -21.24 -28.96
N GLN A 165 6.43 -20.00 -29.28
CA GLN A 165 7.48 -19.67 -30.26
C GLN A 165 8.90 -19.86 -29.72
N GLY A 166 9.06 -20.20 -28.43
CA GLY A 166 10.38 -20.33 -27.82
C GLY A 166 11.16 -19.02 -27.74
N LYS A 167 10.47 -17.90 -27.56
CA LYS A 167 11.07 -16.56 -27.53
C LYS A 167 12.08 -16.37 -26.41
N TYR A 168 11.87 -17.01 -25.28
CA TYR A 168 12.68 -16.86 -24.08
C TYR A 168 13.55 -18.10 -23.83
N LYS A 169 14.74 -17.86 -23.28
CA LYS A 169 15.65 -18.92 -22.86
C LYS A 169 15.64 -19.09 -21.34
N GLU A 170 16.05 -20.25 -20.88
CA GLU A 170 16.28 -20.50 -19.46
C GLU A 170 17.27 -19.49 -18.88
N CYS A 171 16.93 -18.99 -17.69
CA CYS A 171 17.76 -18.03 -16.99
C CYS A 171 18.45 -18.66 -15.77
N LEU A 172 19.31 -17.90 -15.11
CA LEU A 172 20.03 -18.35 -13.93
C LEU A 172 19.09 -18.84 -12.81
N ASP A 173 17.96 -18.18 -12.59
CA ASP A 173 17.01 -18.57 -11.54
C ASP A 173 16.44 -19.98 -11.76
N TYR A 174 16.23 -20.38 -13.00
CA TYR A 174 15.84 -21.76 -13.30
C TYR A 174 16.94 -22.76 -12.92
N HIS A 175 18.18 -22.48 -13.32
CA HIS A 175 19.32 -23.34 -13.00
C HIS A 175 19.63 -23.41 -11.49
N LEU A 176 19.30 -22.35 -10.76
CA LEU A 176 19.40 -22.31 -9.30
C LEU A 176 18.17 -22.90 -8.58
N SER A 177 17.23 -23.48 -9.32
CA SER A 177 15.97 -24.02 -8.78
C SER A 177 15.11 -22.98 -8.04
N LYS A 178 15.20 -21.72 -8.43
CA LYS A 178 14.41 -20.61 -7.89
C LYS A 178 13.16 -20.27 -8.71
N CYS A 179 13.08 -20.77 -9.95
CA CYS A 179 11.98 -20.52 -10.87
C CYS A 179 11.68 -21.79 -11.69
N ASP A 180 10.43 -22.11 -11.91
CA ASP A 180 9.98 -23.27 -12.71
C ASP A 180 9.91 -22.99 -14.21
N ALA A 181 10.50 -21.89 -14.69
CA ALA A 181 10.60 -21.51 -16.09
C ALA A 181 9.25 -21.52 -16.85
N PRO A 182 8.24 -20.75 -16.44
CA PRO A 182 7.02 -20.62 -17.21
C PRO A 182 7.27 -20.01 -18.58
N CYS A 183 8.36 -19.25 -18.74
CA CYS A 183 8.78 -18.68 -20.01
C CYS A 183 9.12 -19.71 -21.09
N GLN A 184 9.41 -20.95 -20.70
CA GLN A 184 9.67 -22.09 -21.59
C GLN A 184 8.57 -23.15 -21.58
N GLY A 185 7.44 -22.86 -20.93
CA GLY A 185 6.35 -23.81 -20.81
C GLY A 185 6.65 -25.03 -19.92
N LYS A 186 7.69 -24.96 -19.07
CA LYS A 186 8.04 -26.04 -18.14
C LYS A 186 7.05 -26.19 -16.99
N ILE A 187 6.27 -25.17 -16.71
CA ILE A 187 5.11 -25.19 -15.83
C ILE A 187 3.92 -24.59 -16.57
N GLY A 188 2.74 -25.21 -16.44
CA GLY A 188 1.49 -24.70 -17.02
C GLY A 188 0.96 -23.51 -16.23
N GLU A 189 0.14 -22.69 -16.91
CA GLU A 189 -0.46 -21.51 -16.29
C GLU A 189 -1.34 -21.88 -15.08
N GLN A 190 -2.15 -22.91 -15.20
CA GLN A 190 -3.04 -23.35 -14.11
C GLN A 190 -2.26 -23.80 -12.89
N GLU A 191 -1.23 -24.60 -13.05
CA GLU A 191 -0.35 -25.05 -11.94
C GLU A 191 0.36 -23.87 -11.28
N TYR A 192 0.83 -22.90 -12.08
CA TYR A 192 1.43 -21.67 -11.55
C TYR A 192 0.40 -20.83 -10.76
N LEU A 193 -0.82 -20.69 -11.25
CA LEU A 193 -1.89 -19.97 -10.56
C LEU A 193 -2.34 -20.64 -9.26
N GLU A 194 -2.26 -21.98 -9.17
CA GLU A 194 -2.48 -22.70 -7.93
C GLU A 194 -1.44 -22.33 -6.86
N GLN A 195 -0.18 -22.20 -7.26
CA GLN A 195 0.88 -21.67 -6.35
C GLN A 195 0.57 -20.23 -5.94
N ILE A 196 0.14 -19.38 -6.85
CA ILE A 196 -0.27 -18.00 -6.53
C ILE A 196 -1.45 -17.98 -5.56
N ALA A 197 -2.43 -18.85 -5.73
CA ALA A 197 -3.55 -18.96 -4.78
C ALA A 197 -3.08 -19.32 -3.38
N SER A 198 -2.12 -20.23 -3.24
CA SER A 198 -1.50 -20.58 -1.95
C SER A 198 -0.73 -19.41 -1.36
N VAL A 199 0.01 -18.64 -2.16
CA VAL A 199 0.69 -17.41 -1.74
C VAL A 199 -0.31 -16.38 -1.22
N ILE A 200 -1.43 -16.20 -1.92
CA ILE A 200 -2.50 -15.28 -1.50
C ILE A 200 -3.09 -15.69 -0.16
N GLU A 201 -3.34 -16.97 0.07
CA GLU A 201 -3.82 -17.46 1.37
C GLU A 201 -2.81 -17.18 2.50
N ILE A 202 -1.52 -17.34 2.26
CA ILE A 202 -0.47 -16.96 3.21
C ILE A 202 -0.53 -15.45 3.50
N LEU A 203 -0.64 -14.63 2.46
CA LEU A 203 -0.69 -13.16 2.61
C LEU A 203 -1.96 -12.69 3.34
N LYS A 204 -3.11 -13.35 3.14
CA LYS A 204 -4.34 -13.06 3.86
C LYS A 204 -4.30 -13.48 5.33
N GLY A 205 -3.77 -14.68 5.62
CA GLY A 205 -3.72 -15.24 6.97
C GLY A 205 -2.71 -14.55 7.87
N ASN A 206 -1.66 -14.00 7.30
CA ASN A 206 -0.50 -13.48 8.04
C ASN A 206 -0.49 -11.97 8.23
N SER A 207 -1.43 -11.21 7.66
CA SER A 207 -1.52 -9.77 7.92
C SER A 207 -1.83 -9.45 9.40
N SER A 208 -2.33 -10.43 10.17
CA SER A 208 -2.69 -10.26 11.58
C SER A 208 -1.90 -11.15 12.55
N ARG A 209 -1.37 -12.29 12.12
CA ARG A 209 -0.69 -13.25 12.99
C ARG A 209 0.84 -13.10 13.05
N LEU A 210 1.50 -12.83 11.93
CA LEU A 210 2.95 -12.66 11.91
C LEU A 210 3.44 -11.35 12.51
N ILE A 211 2.57 -10.35 12.66
CA ILE A 211 2.89 -9.10 13.38
C ILE A 211 2.98 -9.34 14.90
N LYS A 212 2.45 -10.44 15.42
CA LYS A 212 2.45 -10.77 16.85
C LYS A 212 3.54 -11.74 17.30
N GLU A 213 4.27 -12.37 16.38
CA GLU A 213 5.25 -13.42 16.73
C GLU A 213 6.72 -13.03 16.44
N PHE A 214 6.98 -11.81 16.00
CA PHE A 214 8.30 -11.20 15.84
C PHE A 214 8.29 -9.77 16.39
#